data_39be42a46035f072e32cd16e1fc3b6cf
#
_entry.id   39be42a46035f072e32cd16e1fc3b6cf
#
_cell.length_a   1.000
_cell.length_b   1.000
_cell.length_c   1.000
_cell.angle_alpha   90.00
_cell.angle_beta   90.00
_cell.angle_gamma   90.00
#
_symmetry.space_group_name_H-M   'P 1'
#
loop_
_entity.id
_entity.type
_entity.pdbx_description
1 polymer ?
#
loop_
_entity_poly.entity_id
_entity_poly.type
_entity_poly.pdbx_seq_one_letter_code
_entity_poly.pdbx_strand_id
1 'polypeptide(L)'
;MSDLHRDIKQLIIDALGLEDITPHDIGNDQILFGEGLGLDSVDALELGLAIQKRYGIKIDADAKDTRNHFTCVDSLAAFVSARQSA
;
A
#
# COMPACT_ATOMS: atom_id res chain seq x y z
N MET A 1 -8.46 -12.47 -10.21
CA MET A 1 -8.65 -12.21 -8.80
C MET A 1 -7.35 -12.28 -8.06
N SER A 2 -7.02 -11.24 -7.42
CA SER A 2 -5.71 -11.17 -6.80
C SER A 2 -5.84 -11.14 -5.29
N ASP A 3 -5.41 -12.21 -4.64
CA ASP A 3 -5.29 -12.21 -3.19
C ASP A 3 -4.32 -11.14 -2.74
N LEU A 4 -3.38 -10.75 -3.59
CA LEU A 4 -2.41 -9.70 -3.29
C LEU A 4 -3.09 -8.35 -3.07
N HIS A 5 -4.07 -8.01 -3.90
CA HIS A 5 -4.83 -6.75 -3.72
C HIS A 5 -5.51 -6.75 -2.35
N ARG A 6 -6.14 -7.85 -2.00
CA ARG A 6 -6.83 -7.98 -0.73
C ARG A 6 -5.84 -7.91 0.44
N ASP A 7 -4.72 -8.59 0.32
CA ASP A 7 -3.69 -8.59 1.34
C ASP A 7 -3.15 -7.17 1.58
N ILE A 8 -2.93 -6.42 0.49
CA ILE A 8 -2.46 -5.05 0.59
C ILE A 8 -3.49 -4.17 1.27
N LYS A 9 -4.76 -4.32 0.92
CA LYS A 9 -5.84 -3.56 1.55
C LYS A 9 -5.90 -3.84 3.05
N GLN A 10 -5.82 -5.11 3.43
CA GLN A 10 -5.83 -5.48 4.84
C GLN A 10 -4.59 -4.95 5.55
N LEU A 11 -3.44 -5.00 4.89
CA LEU A 11 -2.20 -4.49 5.44
C LEU A 11 -2.27 -2.98 5.70
N ILE A 12 -2.87 -2.23 4.78
CA ILE A 12 -3.09 -0.80 4.95
C ILE A 12 -3.90 -0.54 6.21
N ILE A 13 -4.99 -1.28 6.37
CA ILE A 13 -5.88 -1.13 7.52
C ILE A 13 -5.13 -1.46 8.82
N ASP A 14 -4.42 -2.56 8.84
CA ASP A 14 -3.70 -3.01 10.04
C ASP A 14 -2.54 -2.08 10.39
N ALA A 15 -1.77 -1.68 9.38
CA ALA A 15 -0.58 -0.85 9.62
C ALA A 15 -0.95 0.55 10.09
N LEU A 16 -2.04 1.10 9.58
CA LEU A 16 -2.45 2.46 9.89
C LEU A 16 -3.56 2.55 10.92
N GLY A 17 -4.01 1.42 11.44
CA GLY A 17 -5.03 1.38 12.48
C GLY A 17 -6.38 1.91 12.02
N LEU A 18 -6.77 1.63 10.79
CA LEU A 18 -8.02 2.11 10.23
C LEU A 18 -9.17 1.19 10.65
N GLU A 19 -9.85 1.54 11.72
CA GLU A 19 -10.88 0.67 12.30
C GLU A 19 -12.25 0.81 11.62
N ASP A 20 -12.49 1.94 10.98
CA ASP A 20 -13.81 2.25 10.41
C ASP A 20 -13.99 1.75 8.98
N ILE A 21 -12.96 1.18 8.39
CA ILE A 21 -13.04 0.70 7.01
C ILE A 21 -12.60 -0.76 6.90
N THR A 22 -13.13 -1.43 5.89
CA THR A 22 -12.80 -2.82 5.59
C THR A 22 -12.07 -2.89 4.24
N PRO A 23 -11.45 -4.02 3.90
CA PRO A 23 -10.82 -4.15 2.58
C PRO A 23 -11.78 -3.87 1.42
N HIS A 24 -13.06 -4.14 1.60
CA HIS A 24 -14.08 -3.86 0.57
C HIS A 24 -14.30 -2.36 0.35
N ASP A 25 -14.00 -1.55 1.33
CA ASP A 25 -14.17 -0.10 1.25
C ASP A 25 -13.05 0.56 0.46
N ILE A 26 -11.96 -0.15 0.23
CA ILE A 26 -10.81 0.38 -0.51
C ILE A 26 -10.88 -0.11 -1.94
N GLY A 27 -11.08 0.81 -2.89
CA GLY A 27 -11.06 0.45 -4.30
C GLY A 27 -9.63 0.19 -4.78
N ASN A 28 -9.49 -0.68 -5.77
CA ASN A 28 -8.17 -1.00 -6.32
C ASN A 28 -7.49 0.22 -6.93
N ASP A 29 -8.26 1.10 -7.53
CA ASP A 29 -7.76 2.32 -8.17
C ASP A 29 -7.98 3.58 -7.33
N GLN A 30 -8.44 3.41 -6.09
CA GLN A 30 -8.68 4.54 -5.21
C GLN A 30 -7.36 5.17 -4.75
N ILE A 31 -7.27 6.49 -4.84
CA ILE A 31 -6.10 7.22 -4.35
C ILE A 31 -6.00 7.08 -2.84
N LEU A 32 -4.83 6.68 -2.36
CA LEU A 32 -4.62 6.45 -0.93
C LEU A 32 -4.30 7.74 -0.18
N PHE A 33 -3.63 8.68 -0.82
CA PHE A 33 -3.15 9.90 -0.17
C PHE A 33 -3.92 11.10 -0.66
N GLY A 34 -3.88 12.19 0.12
CA GLY A 34 -4.57 13.40 -0.25
C GLY A 34 -6.09 13.24 -0.19
N GLU A 35 -6.76 13.40 -1.31
CA GLU A 35 -8.22 13.39 -1.38
C GLU A 35 -8.85 12.01 -1.25
N GLY A 36 -8.07 10.94 -1.39
CA GLY A 36 -8.59 9.58 -1.28
C GLY A 36 -8.89 9.21 0.17
N LEU A 37 -8.04 8.36 0.76
CA LEU A 37 -8.18 7.99 2.17
C LEU A 37 -7.65 9.06 3.11
N GLY A 38 -7.04 10.10 2.58
CA GLY A 38 -6.51 11.18 3.41
C GLY A 38 -5.22 10.84 4.13
N LEU A 39 -4.47 9.90 3.63
CA LEU A 39 -3.20 9.51 4.25
C LEU A 39 -2.12 10.57 3.96
N ASP A 40 -1.15 10.68 4.86
CA ASP A 40 -0.05 11.64 4.71
C ASP A 40 1.30 10.91 4.57
N SER A 41 2.40 11.68 4.59
CA SER A 41 3.73 11.10 4.39
C SER A 41 4.14 10.16 5.52
N VAL A 42 3.68 10.41 6.73
CA VAL A 42 3.95 9.51 7.86
C VAL A 42 3.27 8.17 7.62
N ASP A 43 2.03 8.21 7.16
CA ASP A 43 1.28 7.00 6.83
C ASP A 43 1.97 6.23 5.71
N ALA A 44 2.52 6.94 4.71
CA ALA A 44 3.25 6.30 3.63
C ALA A 44 4.47 5.55 4.15
N LEU A 45 5.20 6.18 5.08
CA LEU A 45 6.38 5.56 5.68
C LEU A 45 5.99 4.29 6.45
N GLU A 46 4.96 4.39 7.27
CA GLU A 46 4.49 3.24 8.05
C GLU A 46 4.02 2.11 7.14
N LEU A 47 3.28 2.43 6.10
CA LEU A 47 2.81 1.45 5.14
C LEU A 47 3.99 0.80 4.42
N GLY A 48 4.98 1.58 4.02
CA GLY A 48 6.18 1.07 3.38
C GLY A 48 6.91 0.05 4.26
N LEU A 49 7.06 0.37 5.54
CA LEU A 49 7.71 -0.54 6.49
C LEU A 49 6.90 -1.82 6.67
N ALA A 50 5.58 -1.71 6.73
CA ALA A 50 4.71 -2.87 6.85
C ALA A 50 4.82 -3.78 5.64
N ILE A 51 4.87 -3.20 4.44
CA ILE A 51 5.01 -3.96 3.20
C ILE A 51 6.37 -4.67 3.16
N GLN A 52 7.43 -3.99 3.57
CA GLN A 52 8.76 -4.60 3.62
C GLN A 52 8.76 -5.83 4.53
N LYS A 53 8.14 -5.72 5.69
CA LYS A 53 8.08 -6.83 6.64
C LYS A 53 7.20 -7.97 6.14
N ARG A 54 6.06 -7.61 5.57
CA ARG A 54 5.08 -8.61 5.13
C ARG A 54 5.59 -9.43 3.96
N TYR A 55 6.23 -8.79 3.00
CA TYR A 55 6.64 -9.44 1.76
C TYR A 55 8.14 -9.68 1.64
N GLY A 56 8.90 -9.23 2.61
CA GLY A 56 10.36 -9.43 2.60
C GLY A 56 11.07 -8.70 1.46
N ILE A 57 10.57 -7.54 1.08
CA ILE A 57 11.15 -6.74 0.00
C ILE A 57 11.69 -5.44 0.55
N LYS A 58 12.55 -4.77 -0.21
CA LYS A 58 13.08 -3.46 0.16
C LYS A 58 12.34 -2.36 -0.57
N ILE A 59 11.99 -1.32 0.17
CA ILE A 59 11.33 -0.15 -0.38
C ILE A 59 12.14 1.08 0.04
N ASP A 60 12.55 1.89 -0.95
CA ASP A 60 13.25 3.14 -0.70
C ASP A 60 12.22 4.26 -0.57
N ALA A 61 11.93 4.65 0.68
CA ALA A 61 10.92 5.66 0.94
C ALA A 61 11.29 7.03 0.36
N ASP A 62 12.57 7.29 0.11
CA ASP A 62 13.01 8.56 -0.46
C ASP A 62 13.00 8.59 -1.98
N ALA A 63 12.82 7.44 -2.62
CA ALA A 63 12.80 7.39 -4.09
C ALA A 63 11.54 8.03 -4.63
N LYS A 64 11.69 8.81 -5.70
CA LYS A 64 10.54 9.47 -6.34
C LYS A 64 9.54 8.45 -6.85
N ASP A 65 10.03 7.32 -7.34
CA ASP A 65 9.17 6.26 -7.88
C ASP A 65 8.28 5.65 -6.81
N THR A 66 8.72 5.66 -5.54
CA THR A 66 7.96 5.10 -4.45
C THR A 66 6.60 5.78 -4.30
N ARG A 67 6.56 7.09 -4.48
CA ARG A 67 5.30 7.83 -4.42
C ARG A 67 4.31 7.36 -5.48
N ASN A 68 4.81 7.07 -6.67
CA ASN A 68 3.97 6.59 -7.76
C ASN A 68 3.40 5.20 -7.44
N HIS A 69 4.21 4.36 -6.81
CA HIS A 69 3.77 3.01 -6.44
C HIS A 69 2.73 3.03 -5.33
N PHE A 70 2.78 4.05 -4.50
CA PHE A 70 1.86 4.17 -3.35
C PHE A 70 0.59 4.95 -3.67
N THR A 71 0.37 5.30 -4.93
CA THR A 71 -0.80 6.07 -5.34
C THR A 71 -2.11 5.32 -5.05
N CYS A 72 -2.16 4.04 -5.36
CA CYS A 72 -3.35 3.22 -5.14
C CYS A 72 -2.95 1.76 -4.93
N VAL A 73 -3.93 0.94 -4.60
CA VAL A 73 -3.69 -0.50 -4.36
C VAL A 73 -3.16 -1.20 -5.61
N ASP A 74 -3.69 -0.87 -6.78
CA ASP A 74 -3.20 -1.45 -8.03
C ASP A 74 -1.71 -1.20 -8.23
N SER A 75 -1.27 0.03 -7.99
CA SER A 75 0.14 0.40 -8.10
C SER A 75 1.00 -0.36 -7.10
N LEU A 76 0.52 -0.48 -5.87
CA LEU A 76 1.21 -1.22 -4.82
C LEU A 76 1.30 -2.71 -5.16
N ALA A 77 0.20 -3.28 -5.65
CA ALA A 77 0.18 -4.70 -6.01
C ALA A 77 1.17 -4.98 -7.14
N ALA A 78 1.21 -4.12 -8.15
CA ALA A 78 2.15 -4.28 -9.25
C ALA A 78 3.59 -4.19 -8.76
N PHE A 79 3.87 -3.24 -7.88
CA PHE A 79 5.20 -3.05 -7.32
C PHE A 79 5.64 -4.27 -6.50
N VAL A 80 4.78 -4.73 -5.60
CA VAL A 80 5.09 -5.89 -4.75
C VAL A 80 5.28 -7.14 -5.60
N SER A 81 4.40 -7.36 -6.56
CA SER A 81 4.48 -8.51 -7.45
C SER A 81 5.80 -8.53 -8.22
N ALA A 82 6.21 -7.38 -8.75
CA ALA A 82 7.47 -7.27 -9.47
C ALA A 82 8.67 -7.57 -8.57
N ARG A 83 8.63 -7.10 -7.32
CA ARG A 83 9.72 -7.34 -6.38
C ARG A 83 9.79 -8.79 -5.93
N GLN A 84 8.64 -9.43 -5.72
CA GLN A 84 8.61 -10.83 -5.31
C GLN A 84 9.06 -11.76 -6.42
N SER A 85 8.84 -11.39 -7.66
CA SER A 85 9.21 -12.19 -8.82
C SER A 85 10.70 -12.08 -9.16
N ALA A 86 11.38 -11.10 -8.62
CA ALA A 86 12.79 -10.85 -8.90
C ALA A 86 13.72 -11.84 -8.21
#